data_7daaa0f075352a77027c942d365ca482
#
_entry.id   7daaa0f075352a77027c942d365ca482
#
_cell.length_a   1.000
_cell.length_b   1.000
_cell.length_c   1.000
_cell.angle_alpha   90.00
_cell.angle_beta   90.00
_cell.angle_gamma   90.00
#
_symmetry.space_group_name_H-M   'P 1'
#
loop_
_entity.id
_entity.type
_entity.pdbx_description
1 polymer ?
#
loop_
_entity_poly.entity_id
_entity_poly.type
_entity_poly.pdbx_seq_one_letter_code
_entity_poly.pdbx_strand_id
1 'polypeptide(L)'
;MATLVGSHLLVGVTYLRPDGGLDRRRQFHGTVESVGEDVVGVRRADNGEIFTLPPDPGAYEPAPPREYRLKTTGEVVVDPDFTCTFDVVPPNLVED
;
A
#
# COMPACT_ATOMS: atom_id res chain seq x y z
N MET A 1 -6.37 -8.98 12.37
CA MET A 1 -6.08 -8.86 10.92
C MET A 1 -7.10 -9.54 10.04
N ALA A 2 -7.80 -10.56 10.54
CA ALA A 2 -8.79 -11.26 9.73
C ALA A 2 -9.90 -10.34 9.21
N THR A 3 -10.24 -9.29 9.94
CA THR A 3 -11.26 -8.33 9.53
C THR A 3 -10.81 -7.40 8.40
N LEU A 4 -9.53 -7.44 8.04
CA LEU A 4 -9.01 -6.62 6.98
C LEU A 4 -9.45 -7.13 5.59
N VAL A 5 -9.71 -8.44 5.46
CA VAL A 5 -10.11 -9.04 4.20
C VAL A 5 -11.44 -8.44 3.74
N GLY A 6 -11.49 -8.04 2.48
CA GLY A 6 -12.66 -7.37 1.90
C GLY A 6 -12.67 -5.87 2.09
N SER A 7 -11.74 -5.33 2.87
CA SER A 7 -11.67 -3.87 3.11
C SER A 7 -11.09 -3.14 1.91
N HIS A 8 -11.52 -1.91 1.73
CA HIS A 8 -10.95 -1.00 0.73
C HIS A 8 -9.75 -0.30 1.37
N LEU A 9 -8.60 -0.47 0.77
CA LEU A 9 -7.33 -0.02 1.31
C LEU A 9 -6.70 1.04 0.41
N LEU A 10 -6.29 2.15 1.00
CA LEU A 10 -5.51 3.18 0.33
C LEU A 10 -4.05 2.98 0.71
N VAL A 11 -3.18 2.78 -0.29
CA VAL A 11 -1.79 2.41 -0.07
C VAL A 11 -0.87 3.49 -0.60
N GLY A 12 0.07 3.93 0.24
CA GLY A 12 1.18 4.77 -0.18
C GLY A 12 2.48 3.98 -0.06
N VAL A 13 3.27 3.95 -1.12
CA VAL A 13 4.57 3.29 -1.11
C VAL A 13 5.63 4.33 -1.45
N THR A 14 6.61 4.45 -0.58
CA THR A 14 7.76 5.32 -0.80
C THR A 14 8.95 4.44 -1.15
N TYR A 15 9.48 4.65 -2.36
CA TYR A 15 10.66 3.93 -2.82
C TYR A 15 11.89 4.76 -2.51
N LEU A 16 12.81 4.18 -1.76
CA LEU A 16 14.03 4.85 -1.36
C LEU A 16 15.20 4.31 -2.20
N ARG A 17 16.21 5.18 -2.41
CA ARG A 17 17.46 4.73 -3.00
C ARG A 17 18.29 4.01 -1.94
N PRO A 18 19.30 3.21 -2.36
CA PRO A 18 20.16 2.54 -1.39
C PRO A 18 20.85 3.48 -0.42
N ASP A 19 21.06 4.76 -0.80
CA ASP A 19 21.68 5.75 0.08
C ASP A 19 20.68 6.39 1.06
N GLY A 20 19.42 5.95 1.03
CA GLY A 20 18.37 6.49 1.89
C GLY A 20 17.62 7.68 1.32
N GLY A 21 18.02 8.16 0.15
CA GLY A 21 17.31 9.26 -0.49
C GLY A 21 16.01 8.82 -1.14
N LEU A 22 15.11 9.77 -1.35
CA LEU A 22 13.82 9.50 -1.99
C LEU A 22 14.01 9.25 -3.48
N ASP A 23 13.58 8.09 -3.96
CA ASP A 23 13.53 7.79 -5.38
C ASP A 23 12.19 8.23 -5.96
N ARG A 24 11.08 7.66 -5.46
CA ARG A 24 9.75 8.01 -5.96
C ARG A 24 8.70 7.56 -4.94
N ARG A 25 7.52 8.11 -5.12
CA ARG A 25 6.34 7.69 -4.36
C ARG A 25 5.28 7.19 -5.30
N ARG A 26 4.54 6.17 -4.85
CA ARG A 26 3.40 5.68 -5.57
C ARG A 26 2.23 5.54 -4.61
N GLN A 27 1.04 5.84 -5.12
CA GLN A 27 -0.19 5.66 -4.38
C GLN A 27 -1.16 4.87 -5.24
N PHE A 28 -1.89 3.96 -4.60
CA PHE A 28 -2.93 3.20 -5.26
C PHE A 28 -3.94 2.76 -4.23
N HIS A 29 -5.05 2.22 -4.68
CA HIS A 29 -6.04 1.65 -3.79
C HIS A 29 -6.50 0.31 -4.33
N GLY A 30 -7.10 -0.47 -3.47
CA GLY A 30 -7.59 -1.78 -3.85
C GLY A 30 -8.32 -2.45 -2.73
N THR A 31 -8.69 -3.71 -2.97
CA THR A 31 -9.39 -4.52 -2.00
C THR A 31 -8.46 -5.57 -1.42
N VAL A 32 -8.46 -5.70 -0.11
CA VAL A 32 -7.67 -6.75 0.54
C VAL A 32 -8.33 -8.09 0.25
N GLU A 33 -7.60 -8.97 -0.44
CA GLU A 33 -8.10 -10.29 -0.80
C GLU A 33 -7.68 -11.37 0.17
N SER A 34 -6.51 -11.22 0.78
CA SER A 34 -6.00 -12.25 1.67
C SER A 34 -5.11 -11.65 2.73
N VAL A 35 -5.12 -12.26 3.90
CA VAL A 35 -4.24 -11.91 5.01
C VAL A 35 -3.60 -13.21 5.47
N GLY A 36 -2.30 -13.34 5.21
CA GLY A 36 -1.54 -14.49 5.64
C GLY A 36 -0.58 -14.13 6.77
N GLU A 37 0.19 -15.11 7.18
CA GLU A 37 1.19 -14.89 8.22
C GLU A 37 2.36 -14.05 7.71
N ASP A 38 2.66 -14.15 6.43
CA ASP A 38 3.84 -13.52 5.85
C ASP A 38 3.52 -12.32 4.96
N VAL A 39 2.32 -12.25 4.39
CA VAL A 39 1.95 -11.18 3.47
C VAL A 39 0.47 -10.86 3.54
N VAL A 40 0.14 -9.63 3.16
CA VAL A 40 -1.23 -9.19 2.88
C VAL A 40 -1.34 -8.99 1.39
N GLY A 41 -2.30 -9.65 0.76
CA GLY A 41 -2.53 -9.51 -0.68
C GLY A 41 -3.63 -8.50 -0.96
N VAL A 42 -3.30 -7.50 -1.78
CA VAL A 42 -4.23 -6.43 -2.16
C VAL A 42 -4.42 -6.47 -3.66
N ARG A 43 -5.67 -6.61 -4.10
CA ARG A 43 -5.98 -6.51 -5.52
C ARG A 43 -6.13 -5.05 -5.88
N ARG A 44 -5.23 -4.55 -6.70
CA ARG A 44 -5.22 -3.16 -7.10
C ARG A 44 -6.42 -2.85 -7.98
N ALA A 45 -7.04 -1.70 -7.72
CA ALA A 45 -8.20 -1.26 -8.50
C ALA A 45 -7.80 -0.79 -9.89
N ASP A 46 -6.56 -0.34 -10.06
CA ASP A 46 -6.13 0.24 -11.32
C ASP A 46 -5.78 -0.80 -12.39
N ASN A 47 -5.22 -1.94 -12.01
CA ASN A 47 -4.79 -2.94 -12.99
C ASN A 47 -5.24 -4.37 -12.67
N GLY A 48 -5.90 -4.59 -11.53
CA GLY A 48 -6.37 -5.91 -11.13
C GLY A 48 -5.30 -6.86 -10.65
N GLU A 49 -4.07 -6.42 -10.55
CA GLU A 49 -2.98 -7.25 -10.08
C GLU A 49 -2.93 -7.31 -8.56
N ILE A 50 -2.36 -8.38 -8.03
CA ILE A 50 -2.16 -8.51 -6.59
C ILE A 50 -0.84 -7.87 -6.21
N PHE A 51 -0.91 -6.95 -5.26
CA PHE A 51 0.26 -6.33 -4.65
C PHE A 51 0.40 -6.87 -3.23
N THR A 52 1.59 -7.34 -2.86
CA THR A 52 1.80 -7.92 -1.53
C THR A 52 2.44 -6.90 -0.60
N LEU A 53 1.93 -6.85 0.62
CA LEU A 53 2.37 -5.92 1.66
C LEU A 53 2.77 -6.69 2.91
N PRO A 54 3.62 -6.08 3.77
CA PRO A 54 3.96 -6.71 5.04
C PRO A 54 2.72 -6.86 5.93
N PRO A 55 2.63 -7.94 6.72
CA PRO A 55 1.47 -8.18 7.59
C PRO A 55 1.62 -7.49 8.94
N ASP A 56 1.98 -6.22 8.94
CA ASP A 56 2.19 -5.46 10.16
C ASP A 56 0.89 -4.75 10.56
N PRO A 57 0.17 -5.22 11.59
CA PRO A 57 -1.12 -4.60 11.96
C PRO A 57 -0.99 -3.13 12.32
N GLY A 58 0.16 -2.72 12.84
CA GLY A 58 0.36 -1.32 13.21
C GLY A 58 0.45 -0.36 12.04
N ALA A 59 0.68 -0.87 10.83
CA ALA A 59 0.79 -0.04 9.64
C ALA A 59 -0.58 0.25 8.99
N TYR A 60 -1.61 -0.51 9.33
CA TYR A 60 -2.94 -0.38 8.74
C TYR A 60 -3.83 0.40 9.70
N GLU A 61 -4.12 1.65 9.35
CA GLU A 61 -4.90 2.54 10.19
C GLU A 61 -6.29 2.76 9.63
N PRO A 62 -7.32 2.80 10.50
CA PRO A 62 -8.66 3.17 10.02
C PRO A 62 -8.64 4.55 9.40
N ALA A 63 -9.27 4.68 8.25
CA ALA A 63 -9.33 5.95 7.53
C ALA A 63 -10.63 6.67 7.86
N PRO A 64 -10.57 7.97 8.21
CA PRO A 64 -11.81 8.75 8.36
C PRO A 64 -12.56 8.80 7.04
N PRO A 65 -13.89 8.74 7.06
CA PRO A 65 -14.70 8.83 5.84
C PRO A 65 -14.50 10.18 5.16
N ARG A 66 -13.92 10.16 3.97
CA ARG A 66 -13.75 11.36 3.14
C ARG A 66 -13.18 10.96 1.79
N GLU A 67 -13.05 11.94 0.91
CA GLU A 67 -12.36 11.74 -0.36
C GLU A 67 -10.87 11.95 -0.18
N TYR A 68 -10.08 11.05 -0.76
CA TYR A 68 -8.63 11.14 -0.78
C TYR A 68 -8.17 11.24 -2.23
N ARG A 69 -7.43 12.31 -2.55
CA ARG A 69 -6.88 12.48 -3.90
C ARG A 69 -5.46 11.91 -3.91
N LEU A 70 -5.23 10.96 -4.78
CA LEU A 70 -3.91 10.36 -4.94
C LEU A 70 -3.00 11.34 -5.68
N LYS A 71 -1.87 11.68 -5.06
CA LYS A 71 -0.98 12.70 -5.60
C LYS A 71 -0.31 12.28 -6.89
N THR A 72 -0.06 10.98 -7.06
CA THR A 72 0.68 10.47 -8.21
C THR A 72 -0.20 10.28 -9.45
N THR A 73 -1.50 10.09 -9.28
CA THR A 73 -2.41 9.82 -10.39
C THR A 73 -3.54 10.83 -10.52
N GLY A 74 -3.81 11.58 -9.45
CA GLY A 74 -4.96 12.48 -9.40
C GLY A 74 -6.28 11.78 -9.15
N GLU A 75 -6.28 10.47 -9.02
CA GLU A 75 -7.49 9.69 -8.76
C GLU A 75 -8.06 10.02 -7.40
N VAL A 76 -9.39 10.05 -7.30
CA VAL A 76 -10.09 10.27 -6.03
C VAL A 76 -10.59 8.94 -5.49
N VAL A 77 -10.22 8.64 -4.26
CA VAL A 77 -10.66 7.43 -3.55
C VAL A 77 -11.65 7.88 -2.49
N VAL A 78 -12.85 7.32 -2.53
CA VAL A 78 -13.94 7.72 -1.63
C VAL A 78 -14.06 6.70 -0.50
N ASP A 79 -14.00 7.21 0.72
CA ASP A 79 -14.27 6.44 1.95
C ASP A 79 -13.53 5.10 2.03
N PRO A 80 -12.18 5.07 1.89
CA PRO A 80 -11.46 3.82 2.11
C PRO A 80 -11.62 3.41 3.58
N ASP A 81 -11.58 2.11 3.81
CA ASP A 81 -11.71 1.57 5.18
C ASP A 81 -10.43 1.77 5.98
N PHE A 82 -9.28 1.60 5.33
CA PHE A 82 -7.97 1.72 5.96
C PHE A 82 -6.99 2.42 5.05
N THR A 83 -5.96 2.99 5.66
CA THR A 83 -4.80 3.53 4.94
C THR A 83 -3.54 2.87 5.46
N CYS A 84 -2.54 2.77 4.61
CA CYS A 84 -1.21 2.31 5.04
C CYS A 84 -0.13 2.97 4.18
N THR A 85 1.06 3.08 4.76
CA THR A 85 2.22 3.63 4.05
C THR A 85 3.42 2.76 4.37
N PHE A 86 4.17 2.40 3.35
CA PHE A 86 5.37 1.59 3.49
C PHE A 86 6.54 2.23 2.76
N ASP A 87 7.72 2.08 3.34
CA ASP A 87 8.97 2.47 2.70
C ASP A 87 9.64 1.21 2.14
N VAL A 88 10.07 1.29 0.88
CA VAL A 88 10.73 0.17 0.22
C VAL A 88 12.13 0.60 -0.17
N VAL A 89 13.11 -0.13 0.35
CA VAL A 89 14.50 0.03 -0.04
C VAL A 89 14.81 -1.11 -1.02
N PRO A 90 15.19 -0.81 -2.27
CA PRO A 90 15.51 -1.88 -3.20
C PRO A 90 16.70 -2.68 -2.71
N PRO A 91 16.73 -3.98 -2.97
CA PRO A 91 17.91 -4.77 -2.63
C PRO A 91 19.12 -4.19 -3.32
N ASN A 92 20.21 -4.13 -2.59
CA ASN A 92 21.46 -3.60 -3.12
C ASN A 92 22.21 -4.71 -3.85
N LEU A 93 21.68 -5.08 -4.99
CA LEU A 93 22.21 -6.21 -5.75
C LEU A 93 23.52 -5.91 -6.47
N VAL A 94 23.82 -4.64 -6.59
CA VAL A 94 24.98 -4.19 -7.36
C VAL A 94 26.27 -4.60 -6.69
N GLU A 95 26.22 -4.83 -5.40
CA GLU A 95 27.41 -5.17 -4.63
C GLU A 95 27.89 -6.58 -4.86
N ASP A 96 27.12 -7.39 -5.45
CA ASP A 96 27.46 -8.80 -5.64
C ASP A 96 28.41 -9.03 -6.80
#